data_01e9ca51a5dee7cfa21a26cfe92a0db5
#
_entry.id   01e9ca51a5dee7cfa21a26cfe92a0db5
#
_cell.length_a   1.000
_cell.length_b   1.000
_cell.length_c   1.000
_cell.angle_alpha   90.00
_cell.angle_beta   90.00
_cell.angle_gamma   90.00
#
_symmetry.space_group_name_H-M   'P 1'
#
loop_
_entity.id
_entity.type
_entity.pdbx_description
1 polymer ?
#
loop_
_entity_poly.entity_id
_entity_poly.type
_entity_poly.pdbx_seq_one_letter_code
_entity_poly.pdbx_strand_id
1 'polypeptide(L)'
;MEIIRASVLGFCFGVRRAVELAEKALADNPGRKVYSLGPLIHNENALSALEAKGLRILEEADISALEEGSVVIIRAHGVAPSVTDALEAKNCKIIDATCPRVKASQKMVERYSSQNDYVVLTGDRNHGEVIGIAGYAGKNFSQIQDFEDAKNFEISGSEEKNIILLSQTTYSPKEFEKIENLFKNKFRNLAVMNTICPATNERQEALLDLCKKVDGVLVIGGKTSANTKRLYQTAAANCKLAAHIQSAADIPTEFRTLEKIGITAGASTPDEIIDGVETGLLRSARNDGNE
;
A
#
# COMPACT_ATOMS: atom_id res chain seq x y z
N MET A 1 -24.57 -6.50 21.07
CA MET A 1 -23.43 -6.38 20.14
C MET A 1 -22.57 -5.21 20.57
N GLU A 2 -21.27 -5.42 20.82
CA GLU A 2 -20.25 -4.41 21.11
C GLU A 2 -19.33 -4.30 19.90
N ILE A 3 -19.03 -3.08 19.43
CA ILE A 3 -18.12 -2.84 18.29
C ILE A 3 -16.88 -2.17 18.82
N ILE A 4 -15.70 -2.75 18.52
CA ILE A 4 -14.40 -2.26 18.98
C ILE A 4 -13.55 -1.94 17.73
N ARG A 5 -13.11 -0.68 17.60
CA ARG A 5 -12.17 -0.28 16.54
C ARG A 5 -10.73 -0.60 16.97
N ALA A 6 -9.90 -1.03 16.02
CA ALA A 6 -8.46 -1.05 16.21
C ALA A 6 -7.94 0.36 16.55
N SER A 7 -6.91 0.46 17.38
CA SER A 7 -6.33 1.74 17.77
C SER A 7 -5.67 2.49 16.60
N VAL A 8 -5.29 1.77 15.54
CA VAL A 8 -4.74 2.33 14.29
C VAL A 8 -5.45 1.69 13.12
N LEU A 9 -6.20 2.49 12.34
CA LEU A 9 -6.94 2.04 11.15
C LEU A 9 -7.16 3.23 10.18
N GLY A 10 -7.59 2.92 8.95
CA GLY A 10 -7.94 3.94 7.95
C GLY A 10 -6.72 4.62 7.31
N PHE A 11 -6.93 5.77 6.68
CA PHE A 11 -5.91 6.46 5.90
C PHE A 11 -4.59 6.64 6.65
N CYS A 12 -3.49 6.15 6.05
CA CYS A 12 -2.16 6.54 6.51
C CYS A 12 -1.80 7.94 6.01
N PHE A 13 -0.75 8.54 6.59
CA PHE A 13 -0.27 9.87 6.19
C PHE A 13 -0.01 9.99 4.68
N GLY A 14 0.66 9.01 4.07
CA GLY A 14 0.99 9.05 2.65
C GLY A 14 -0.24 9.03 1.74
N VAL A 15 -1.24 8.22 2.08
CA VAL A 15 -2.51 8.13 1.34
C VAL A 15 -3.34 9.40 1.53
N ARG A 16 -3.50 9.88 2.77
CA ARG A 16 -4.22 11.13 3.05
C ARG A 16 -3.64 12.29 2.25
N ARG A 17 -2.32 12.45 2.28
CA ARG A 17 -1.62 13.47 1.48
C ARG A 17 -1.89 13.34 -0.01
N ALA A 18 -1.92 12.12 -0.57
CA ALA A 18 -2.16 11.92 -1.99
C ALA A 18 -3.59 12.31 -2.38
N VAL A 19 -4.59 11.97 -1.56
CA VAL A 19 -5.99 12.37 -1.76
C VAL A 19 -6.15 13.89 -1.68
N GLU A 20 -5.59 14.53 -0.65
CA GLU A 20 -5.62 15.99 -0.48
C GLU A 20 -4.98 16.73 -1.67
N LEU A 21 -3.84 16.23 -2.18
CA LEU A 21 -3.20 16.78 -3.38
C LEU A 21 -4.06 16.62 -4.63
N ALA A 22 -4.77 15.50 -4.77
CA ALA A 22 -5.67 15.29 -5.91
C ALA A 22 -6.88 16.22 -5.84
N GLU A 23 -7.51 16.35 -4.68
CA GLU A 23 -8.63 17.29 -4.49
C GLU A 23 -8.20 18.74 -4.75
N LYS A 24 -7.04 19.14 -4.24
CA LYS A 24 -6.46 20.44 -4.52
C LYS A 24 -6.16 20.64 -6.00
N ALA A 25 -5.60 19.63 -6.67
CA ALA A 25 -5.32 19.71 -8.10
C ALA A 25 -6.61 19.93 -8.94
N LEU A 26 -7.70 19.25 -8.58
CA LEU A 26 -8.99 19.42 -9.19
C LEU A 26 -9.56 20.85 -8.97
N ALA A 27 -9.46 21.34 -7.74
CA ALA A 27 -9.92 22.69 -7.38
C ALA A 27 -9.12 23.81 -8.05
N ASP A 28 -7.78 23.66 -8.10
CA ASP A 28 -6.86 24.67 -8.63
C ASP A 28 -6.81 24.71 -10.17
N ASN A 29 -7.38 23.74 -10.86
CA ASN A 29 -7.35 23.63 -12.32
C ASN A 29 -8.76 23.46 -12.94
N PRO A 30 -9.70 24.40 -12.69
CA PRO A 30 -11.05 24.30 -13.22
C PRO A 30 -11.02 24.29 -14.75
N GLY A 31 -11.78 23.36 -15.35
CA GLY A 31 -11.86 23.22 -16.82
C GLY A 31 -10.67 22.51 -17.47
N ARG A 32 -9.61 22.17 -16.73
CA ARG A 32 -8.50 21.34 -17.26
C ARG A 32 -8.73 19.87 -16.95
N LYS A 33 -8.17 19.01 -17.79
CA LYS A 33 -8.14 17.57 -17.53
C LYS A 33 -7.07 17.29 -16.48
N VAL A 34 -7.47 16.71 -15.36
CA VAL A 34 -6.58 16.27 -14.26
C VAL A 34 -6.53 14.76 -14.25
N TYR A 35 -5.35 14.22 -14.34
CA TYR A 35 -5.11 12.78 -14.40
C TYR A 35 -4.36 12.28 -13.15
N SER A 36 -4.66 11.07 -12.71
CA SER A 36 -3.78 10.28 -11.84
C SER A 36 -3.08 9.23 -12.70
N LEU A 37 -1.78 9.12 -12.60
CA LEU A 37 -1.00 8.12 -13.32
C LEU A 37 -1.15 6.76 -12.63
N GLY A 38 -2.00 5.91 -13.19
CA GLY A 38 -2.56 4.74 -12.55
C GLY A 38 -3.50 5.10 -11.38
N PRO A 39 -4.06 4.10 -10.70
CA PRO A 39 -4.90 4.32 -9.53
C PRO A 39 -4.15 5.10 -8.44
N LEU A 40 -4.69 6.24 -8.02
CA LEU A 40 -4.05 7.12 -7.02
C LEU A 40 -3.76 6.36 -5.71
N ILE A 41 -4.72 5.53 -5.31
CA ILE A 41 -4.69 4.66 -4.13
C ILE A 41 -5.41 3.34 -4.44
N HIS A 42 -5.14 2.28 -3.68
CA HIS A 42 -5.81 0.98 -3.84
C HIS A 42 -7.11 0.90 -3.01
N ASN A 43 -8.10 1.73 -3.37
CA ASN A 43 -9.46 1.69 -2.84
C ASN A 43 -10.44 2.21 -3.88
N GLU A 44 -11.28 1.32 -4.43
CA GLU A 44 -12.21 1.63 -5.51
C GLU A 44 -13.25 2.69 -5.12
N ASN A 45 -13.79 2.62 -3.90
CA ASN A 45 -14.77 3.60 -3.44
C ASN A 45 -14.17 5.02 -3.34
N ALA A 46 -12.95 5.14 -2.82
CA ALA A 46 -12.26 6.43 -2.74
C ALA A 46 -11.85 6.95 -4.13
N LEU A 47 -11.46 6.07 -5.04
CA LEU A 47 -11.18 6.45 -6.44
C LEU A 47 -12.44 6.94 -7.13
N SER A 48 -13.56 6.21 -7.05
CA SER A 48 -14.84 6.62 -7.64
C SER A 48 -15.32 7.98 -7.14
N ALA A 49 -15.07 8.30 -5.85
CA ALA A 49 -15.39 9.62 -5.31
C ALA A 49 -14.54 10.74 -5.94
N LEU A 50 -13.26 10.48 -6.23
CA LEU A 50 -12.38 11.42 -6.92
C LEU A 50 -12.72 11.54 -8.41
N GLU A 51 -13.07 10.42 -9.06
CA GLU A 51 -13.54 10.40 -10.46
C GLU A 51 -14.84 11.20 -10.63
N ALA A 52 -15.77 11.09 -9.69
CA ALA A 52 -16.98 11.91 -9.67
C ALA A 52 -16.68 13.42 -9.55
N LYS A 53 -15.54 13.79 -8.95
CA LYS A 53 -15.02 15.18 -8.89
C LYS A 53 -14.23 15.59 -10.15
N GLY A 54 -14.03 14.67 -11.13
CA GLY A 54 -13.38 14.95 -12.40
C GLY A 54 -11.95 14.41 -12.53
N LEU A 55 -11.43 13.64 -11.56
CA LEU A 55 -10.15 12.94 -11.72
C LEU A 55 -10.29 11.86 -12.81
N ARG A 56 -9.26 11.72 -13.64
CA ARG A 56 -9.18 10.66 -14.67
C ARG A 56 -8.01 9.75 -14.37
N ILE A 57 -8.17 8.46 -14.59
CA ILE A 57 -7.04 7.53 -14.50
C ILE A 57 -6.35 7.46 -15.86
N LEU A 58 -5.03 7.60 -15.86
CA LEU A 58 -4.16 7.52 -17.04
C LEU A 58 -3.22 6.33 -16.87
N GLU A 59 -3.16 5.45 -17.83
CA GLU A 59 -2.16 4.39 -17.86
C GLU A 59 -0.83 4.92 -18.40
N GLU A 60 0.29 4.34 -17.98
CA GLU A 60 1.64 4.77 -18.42
C GLU A 60 1.81 4.68 -19.94
N ALA A 61 1.18 3.68 -20.58
CA ALA A 61 1.18 3.52 -22.04
C ALA A 61 0.52 4.68 -22.80
N ASP A 62 -0.39 5.41 -22.15
CA ASP A 62 -1.18 6.48 -22.77
C ASP A 62 -0.55 7.87 -22.58
N ILE A 63 0.62 7.98 -21.93
CA ILE A 63 1.32 9.26 -21.75
C ILE A 63 1.57 9.97 -23.09
N SER A 64 1.87 9.21 -24.15
CA SER A 64 2.11 9.75 -25.47
C SER A 64 0.90 10.49 -26.06
N ALA A 65 -0.32 10.14 -25.64
CA ALA A 65 -1.58 10.74 -26.12
C ALA A 65 -2.02 11.97 -25.30
N LEU A 66 -1.29 12.34 -24.24
CA LEU A 66 -1.60 13.53 -23.44
C LEU A 66 -1.46 14.82 -24.25
N GLU A 67 -2.42 15.72 -24.04
CA GLU A 67 -2.34 17.10 -24.52
C GLU A 67 -1.28 17.88 -23.71
N GLU A 68 -0.58 18.79 -24.37
CA GLU A 68 0.38 19.68 -23.71
C GLU A 68 -0.27 20.47 -22.57
N GLY A 69 0.42 20.60 -21.44
CA GLY A 69 -0.07 21.30 -20.26
C GLY A 69 -1.15 20.55 -19.47
N SER A 70 -1.39 19.27 -19.77
CA SER A 70 -2.21 18.40 -18.92
C SER A 70 -1.67 18.35 -17.50
N VAL A 71 -2.58 18.26 -16.51
CA VAL A 71 -2.19 18.11 -15.11
C VAL A 71 -2.14 16.62 -14.76
N VAL A 72 -0.97 16.12 -14.35
CA VAL A 72 -0.78 14.70 -14.01
C VAL A 72 -0.28 14.54 -12.60
N ILE A 73 -0.99 13.75 -11.81
CA ILE A 73 -0.64 13.43 -10.43
C ILE A 73 0.08 12.08 -10.42
N ILE A 74 1.32 12.07 -9.93
CA ILE A 74 2.03 10.82 -9.64
C ILE A 74 1.43 10.23 -8.36
N ARG A 75 0.95 8.99 -8.44
CA ARG A 75 0.31 8.26 -7.34
C ARG A 75 1.20 8.09 -6.11
N ALA A 76 0.62 7.74 -4.97
CA ALA A 76 1.33 7.54 -3.69
C ALA A 76 2.47 6.49 -3.76
N HIS A 77 2.37 5.53 -4.68
CA HIS A 77 3.36 4.46 -4.89
C HIS A 77 4.63 4.91 -5.63
N GLY A 78 4.63 6.13 -6.19
CA GLY A 78 5.69 6.62 -7.04
C GLY A 78 5.74 5.93 -8.41
N VAL A 79 6.66 6.38 -9.24
CA VAL A 79 6.93 5.85 -10.59
C VAL A 79 8.44 5.80 -10.83
N ALA A 80 8.86 5.11 -11.89
CA ALA A 80 10.24 5.12 -12.36
C ALA A 80 10.64 6.50 -12.93
N PRO A 81 11.95 6.88 -12.91
CA PRO A 81 12.41 8.15 -13.49
C PRO A 81 12.00 8.35 -14.96
N SER A 82 12.09 7.30 -15.77
CA SER A 82 11.71 7.33 -17.19
C SER A 82 10.27 7.77 -17.43
N VAL A 83 9.38 7.49 -16.49
CA VAL A 83 7.98 7.91 -16.56
C VAL A 83 7.85 9.40 -16.28
N THR A 84 8.61 9.92 -15.30
CA THR A 84 8.67 11.37 -15.03
C THR A 84 9.23 12.12 -16.23
N ASP A 85 10.34 11.62 -16.82
CA ASP A 85 10.96 12.20 -18.00
C ASP A 85 9.97 12.25 -19.19
N ALA A 86 9.16 11.19 -19.37
CA ALA A 86 8.13 11.15 -20.41
C ALA A 86 7.03 12.21 -20.21
N LEU A 87 6.62 12.44 -18.97
CA LEU A 87 5.65 13.48 -18.62
C LEU A 87 6.23 14.89 -18.82
N GLU A 88 7.49 15.11 -18.45
CA GLU A 88 8.21 16.36 -18.65
C GLU A 88 8.36 16.68 -20.15
N ALA A 89 8.73 15.68 -20.96
CA ALA A 89 8.80 15.80 -22.42
C ALA A 89 7.47 16.21 -23.09
N LYS A 90 6.33 15.95 -22.42
CA LYS A 90 5.00 16.40 -22.83
C LYS A 90 4.61 17.77 -22.26
N ASN A 91 5.50 18.47 -21.58
CA ASN A 91 5.20 19.73 -20.87
C ASN A 91 4.00 19.62 -19.93
N CYS A 92 3.81 18.45 -19.29
CA CYS A 92 2.76 18.24 -18.30
C CYS A 92 3.04 19.03 -17.01
N LYS A 93 1.98 19.53 -16.37
CA LYS A 93 2.08 20.00 -14.98
C LYS A 93 2.05 18.81 -14.05
N ILE A 94 3.22 18.42 -13.52
CA ILE A 94 3.36 17.26 -12.65
C ILE A 94 3.10 17.65 -11.19
N ILE A 95 2.25 16.87 -10.50
CA ILE A 95 2.02 16.95 -9.06
C ILE A 95 2.49 15.63 -8.44
N ASP A 96 3.63 15.67 -7.75
CA ASP A 96 4.21 14.47 -7.13
C ASP A 96 3.54 14.16 -5.79
N ALA A 97 2.61 13.20 -5.80
CA ALA A 97 1.96 12.67 -4.60
C ALA A 97 2.65 11.42 -4.02
N THR A 98 3.84 11.06 -4.52
CA THR A 98 4.62 9.94 -3.99
C THR A 98 4.77 10.06 -2.48
N CYS A 99 4.46 8.98 -1.75
CA CYS A 99 4.64 8.93 -0.32
C CYS A 99 6.11 9.21 0.07
N PRO A 100 6.40 10.08 1.06
CA PRO A 100 7.78 10.37 1.47
C PRO A 100 8.58 9.12 1.84
N ARG A 101 7.95 8.06 2.37
CA ARG A 101 8.61 6.79 2.68
C ARG A 101 9.05 6.06 1.41
N VAL A 102 8.17 5.99 0.41
CA VAL A 102 8.50 5.43 -0.91
C VAL A 102 9.62 6.23 -1.58
N LYS A 103 9.53 7.56 -1.52
CA LYS A 103 10.56 8.45 -2.07
C LYS A 103 11.93 8.27 -1.39
N ALA A 104 11.95 7.98 -0.10
CA ALA A 104 13.16 7.64 0.62
C ALA A 104 13.77 6.31 0.11
N SER A 105 12.93 5.28 -0.12
CA SER A 105 13.38 4.00 -0.70
C SER A 105 13.92 4.17 -2.13
N GLN A 106 13.26 4.96 -2.97
CA GLN A 106 13.74 5.30 -4.32
C GLN A 106 15.14 5.93 -4.27
N LYS A 107 15.35 6.93 -3.42
CA LYS A 107 16.65 7.59 -3.23
C LYS A 107 17.73 6.65 -2.68
N MET A 108 17.36 5.72 -1.79
CA MET A 108 18.31 4.70 -1.32
C MET A 108 18.76 3.80 -2.46
N VAL A 109 17.84 3.28 -3.26
CA VAL A 109 18.14 2.41 -4.39
C VAL A 109 19.01 3.15 -5.40
N GLU A 110 18.67 4.38 -5.78
CA GLU A 110 19.48 5.22 -6.68
C GLU A 110 20.89 5.42 -6.15
N ARG A 111 21.04 5.79 -4.86
CA ARG A 111 22.34 6.02 -4.22
C ARG A 111 23.21 4.77 -4.23
N TYR A 112 22.71 3.64 -3.77
CA TYR A 112 23.51 2.42 -3.70
C TYR A 112 23.83 1.86 -5.10
N SER A 113 22.89 1.97 -6.04
CA SER A 113 23.14 1.60 -7.43
C SER A 113 24.23 2.46 -8.07
N SER A 114 24.29 3.77 -7.76
CA SER A 114 25.37 4.67 -8.26
C SER A 114 26.73 4.34 -7.66
N GLN A 115 26.78 3.70 -6.49
CA GLN A 115 28.00 3.18 -5.85
C GLN A 115 28.39 1.79 -6.35
N ASN A 116 27.67 1.24 -7.33
CA ASN A 116 27.83 -0.10 -7.88
C ASN A 116 27.58 -1.24 -6.87
N ASP A 117 26.91 -0.96 -5.76
CA ASP A 117 26.45 -1.95 -4.80
C ASP A 117 25.36 -2.84 -5.43
N TYR A 118 25.18 -4.05 -4.90
CA TYR A 118 24.12 -4.94 -5.35
C TYR A 118 22.87 -4.73 -4.49
N VAL A 119 21.80 -4.23 -5.09
CA VAL A 119 20.57 -3.92 -4.39
C VAL A 119 19.57 -5.06 -4.52
N VAL A 120 19.04 -5.53 -3.40
CA VAL A 120 17.98 -6.53 -3.34
C VAL A 120 16.74 -5.92 -2.69
N LEU A 121 15.64 -5.88 -3.42
CA LEU A 121 14.35 -5.37 -2.97
C LEU A 121 13.39 -6.51 -2.72
N THR A 122 12.90 -6.65 -1.48
CA THR A 122 11.81 -7.59 -1.19
C THR A 122 10.45 -6.92 -1.38
N GLY A 123 9.53 -7.60 -2.06
CA GLY A 123 8.19 -7.04 -2.30
C GLY A 123 7.38 -7.78 -3.36
N ASP A 124 6.14 -7.39 -3.54
CA ASP A 124 5.21 -7.98 -4.51
C ASP A 124 5.61 -7.54 -5.95
N ARG A 125 6.03 -8.46 -6.82
CA ARG A 125 6.60 -8.16 -8.16
C ARG A 125 5.79 -7.20 -9.02
N ASN A 126 4.48 -7.35 -9.01
CA ASN A 126 3.58 -6.55 -9.84
C ASN A 126 3.00 -5.33 -9.11
N HIS A 127 3.52 -5.01 -7.94
CA HIS A 127 3.04 -3.85 -7.18
C HIS A 127 3.68 -2.55 -7.68
N GLY A 128 2.88 -1.50 -7.89
CA GLY A 128 3.34 -0.22 -8.42
C GLY A 128 4.48 0.44 -7.65
N GLU A 129 4.53 0.24 -6.31
CA GLU A 129 5.65 0.72 -5.49
C GLU A 129 6.96 0.00 -5.85
N VAL A 130 6.92 -1.32 -5.99
CA VAL A 130 8.11 -2.14 -6.31
C VAL A 130 8.62 -1.80 -7.70
N ILE A 131 7.73 -1.68 -8.69
CA ILE A 131 8.07 -1.26 -10.06
C ILE A 131 8.69 0.14 -10.04
N GLY A 132 8.07 1.08 -9.33
CA GLY A 132 8.56 2.45 -9.21
C GLY A 132 9.94 2.55 -8.54
N ILE A 133 10.19 1.76 -7.48
CA ILE A 133 11.50 1.71 -6.80
C ILE A 133 12.55 1.04 -7.71
N ALA A 134 12.21 -0.07 -8.36
CA ALA A 134 13.10 -0.79 -9.25
C ALA A 134 13.59 0.08 -10.43
N GLY A 135 12.79 1.03 -10.88
CA GLY A 135 13.16 1.98 -11.92
C GLY A 135 14.34 2.90 -11.56
N TYR A 136 14.69 3.04 -10.30
CA TYR A 136 15.87 3.78 -9.81
C TYR A 136 17.13 2.89 -9.72
N ALA A 137 16.97 1.58 -9.94
CA ALA A 137 18.05 0.65 -9.81
C ALA A 137 18.96 0.61 -11.06
N GLY A 138 20.25 0.33 -10.83
CA GLY A 138 21.22 0.02 -11.87
C GLY A 138 21.17 -1.47 -12.26
N LYS A 139 22.21 -1.91 -12.99
CA LYS A 139 22.35 -3.30 -13.45
C LYS A 139 22.51 -4.35 -12.34
N ASN A 140 22.99 -3.95 -11.17
CA ASN A 140 23.19 -4.82 -10.01
C ASN A 140 21.93 -4.75 -9.12
N PHE A 141 20.83 -5.31 -9.61
CA PHE A 141 19.55 -5.27 -8.91
C PHE A 141 18.83 -6.61 -9.04
N SER A 142 18.19 -7.02 -7.97
CA SER A 142 17.23 -8.13 -7.98
C SER A 142 16.04 -7.85 -7.07
N GLN A 143 14.92 -8.43 -7.44
CA GLN A 143 13.72 -8.42 -6.66
C GLN A 143 13.41 -9.82 -6.15
N ILE A 144 13.04 -9.91 -4.87
CA ILE A 144 12.64 -11.14 -4.19
C ILE A 144 11.21 -10.94 -3.69
N GLN A 145 10.34 -11.90 -3.98
CA GLN A 145 8.94 -11.80 -3.59
C GLN A 145 8.70 -12.34 -2.17
N ASP A 146 9.31 -13.47 -1.84
CA ASP A 146 9.06 -14.19 -0.60
C ASP A 146 10.32 -14.97 -0.12
N PHE A 147 10.16 -15.72 0.97
CA PHE A 147 11.25 -16.50 1.54
C PHE A 147 11.71 -17.66 0.65
N GLU A 148 10.83 -18.23 -0.17
CA GLU A 148 11.20 -19.30 -1.10
C GLU A 148 12.06 -18.75 -2.25
N ASP A 149 11.72 -17.57 -2.78
CA ASP A 149 12.59 -16.85 -3.72
C ASP A 149 13.96 -16.58 -3.08
N ALA A 150 14.00 -16.15 -1.81
CA ALA A 150 15.23 -15.84 -1.10
C ALA A 150 16.15 -17.05 -0.92
N LYS A 151 15.58 -18.23 -0.65
CA LYS A 151 16.36 -19.49 -0.51
C LYS A 151 17.13 -19.82 -1.79
N ASN A 152 16.47 -19.65 -2.93
CA ASN A 152 17.00 -19.99 -4.25
C ASN A 152 17.83 -18.85 -4.88
N PHE A 153 17.90 -17.71 -4.21
CA PHE A 153 18.57 -16.52 -4.74
C PHE A 153 20.09 -16.62 -4.59
N GLU A 154 20.81 -16.40 -5.69
CA GLU A 154 22.28 -16.41 -5.75
C GLU A 154 22.79 -15.14 -6.43
N ILE A 155 23.95 -14.67 -5.99
CA ILE A 155 24.68 -13.55 -6.62
C ILE A 155 26.07 -14.04 -7.01
N SER A 156 26.37 -14.03 -8.30
CA SER A 156 27.70 -14.35 -8.79
C SER A 156 28.72 -13.32 -8.29
N GLY A 157 29.79 -13.78 -7.66
CA GLY A 157 30.85 -12.91 -7.09
C GLY A 157 30.33 -12.11 -5.88
N SER A 158 29.42 -12.66 -5.09
CA SER A 158 28.85 -12.00 -3.89
C SER A 158 29.89 -11.65 -2.82
N GLU A 159 31.03 -12.36 -2.78
CA GLU A 159 32.08 -12.15 -1.79
C GLU A 159 32.77 -10.77 -1.94
N GLU A 160 32.77 -10.23 -3.16
CA GLU A 160 33.40 -8.94 -3.50
C GLU A 160 32.41 -7.78 -3.57
N LYS A 161 31.12 -8.06 -3.38
CA LYS A 161 30.04 -7.05 -3.51
C LYS A 161 29.47 -6.65 -2.17
N ASN A 162 29.21 -5.36 -2.01
CA ASN A 162 28.30 -4.91 -0.96
C ASN A 162 26.86 -5.21 -1.41
N ILE A 163 26.11 -5.84 -0.54
CA ILE A 163 24.73 -6.22 -0.81
C ILE A 163 23.82 -5.40 0.11
N ILE A 164 22.88 -4.70 -0.48
CA ILE A 164 21.92 -3.84 0.22
C ILE A 164 20.56 -4.49 0.13
N LEU A 165 20.03 -4.94 1.25
CA LEU A 165 18.69 -5.52 1.37
C LEU A 165 17.72 -4.47 1.87
N LEU A 166 16.63 -4.23 1.12
CA LEU A 166 15.53 -3.36 1.51
C LEU A 166 14.19 -3.98 1.11
N SER A 167 13.09 -3.36 1.54
CA SER A 167 11.75 -3.91 1.34
C SER A 167 10.75 -2.88 0.81
N GLN A 168 9.69 -3.38 0.18
CA GLN A 168 8.44 -2.63 -0.04
C GLN A 168 7.92 -2.11 1.30
N THR A 169 7.40 -0.87 1.32
CA THR A 169 6.96 -0.22 2.58
C THR A 169 5.81 -0.95 3.29
N THR A 170 5.03 -1.73 2.57
CA THR A 170 3.94 -2.53 3.12
C THR A 170 4.29 -4.02 3.25
N TYR A 171 5.57 -4.41 3.14
CA TYR A 171 5.97 -5.81 3.25
C TYR A 171 5.73 -6.37 4.65
N SER A 172 5.64 -7.70 4.77
CA SER A 172 5.47 -8.36 6.07
C SER A 172 6.76 -8.27 6.91
N PRO A 173 6.72 -7.68 8.12
CA PRO A 173 7.90 -7.63 8.98
C PRO A 173 8.47 -9.01 9.33
N LYS A 174 7.59 -9.96 9.62
CA LYS A 174 7.99 -11.36 9.95
C LYS A 174 8.66 -12.05 8.75
N GLU A 175 8.17 -11.81 7.55
CA GLU A 175 8.74 -12.39 6.34
C GLU A 175 10.10 -11.73 6.01
N PHE A 176 10.18 -10.41 6.16
CA PHE A 176 11.44 -9.68 5.99
C PHE A 176 12.52 -10.14 6.97
N GLU A 177 12.19 -10.35 8.24
CA GLU A 177 13.10 -10.86 9.27
C GLU A 177 13.65 -12.24 8.91
N LYS A 178 12.83 -13.15 8.38
CA LYS A 178 13.29 -14.46 7.91
C LYS A 178 14.29 -14.33 6.75
N ILE A 179 14.00 -13.45 5.77
CA ILE A 179 14.87 -13.20 4.63
C ILE A 179 16.18 -12.55 5.11
N GLU A 180 16.10 -11.56 6.00
CA GLU A 180 17.26 -10.92 6.61
C GLU A 180 18.18 -11.93 7.30
N ASN A 181 17.63 -12.80 8.12
CA ASN A 181 18.39 -13.84 8.84
C ASN A 181 19.04 -14.84 7.87
N LEU A 182 18.33 -15.25 6.82
CA LEU A 182 18.89 -16.08 5.76
C LEU A 182 20.07 -15.39 5.06
N PHE A 183 19.88 -14.11 4.71
CA PHE A 183 20.90 -13.32 3.97
C PHE A 183 22.12 -13.01 4.82
N LYS A 184 21.98 -12.77 6.13
CA LYS A 184 23.10 -12.63 7.07
C LYS A 184 24.01 -13.87 7.12
N ASN A 185 23.42 -15.05 6.94
CA ASN A 185 24.17 -16.30 6.88
C ASN A 185 24.79 -16.59 5.51
N LYS A 186 24.21 -16.01 4.44
CA LYS A 186 24.57 -16.28 3.05
C LYS A 186 25.59 -15.28 2.48
N PHE A 187 25.51 -14.03 2.91
CA PHE A 187 26.29 -12.93 2.34
C PHE A 187 27.14 -12.23 3.40
N ARG A 188 28.45 -12.16 3.15
CA ARG A 188 29.43 -11.58 4.11
C ARG A 188 29.26 -10.07 4.26
N ASN A 189 29.04 -9.37 3.15
CA ASN A 189 28.99 -7.90 3.08
C ASN A 189 27.53 -7.43 2.90
N LEU A 190 26.66 -7.76 3.84
CA LEU A 190 25.23 -7.39 3.82
C LEU A 190 24.98 -6.16 4.68
N ALA A 191 24.33 -5.15 4.10
CA ALA A 191 23.69 -4.05 4.82
C ALA A 191 22.18 -4.16 4.67
N VAL A 192 21.45 -4.14 5.80
CA VAL A 192 19.99 -4.24 5.82
C VAL A 192 19.39 -2.88 6.11
N MET A 193 18.56 -2.42 5.18
CA MET A 193 17.80 -1.16 5.28
C MET A 193 16.33 -1.50 5.47
N ASN A 194 15.86 -1.50 6.73
CA ASN A 194 14.45 -1.74 7.00
C ASN A 194 13.61 -0.54 6.53
N THR A 195 13.03 -0.67 5.34
CA THR A 195 12.16 0.35 4.72
C THR A 195 10.68 0.09 4.93
N ILE A 196 10.30 -0.92 5.72
CA ILE A 196 8.91 -1.16 6.10
C ILE A 196 8.38 0.08 6.84
N CYS A 197 7.21 0.56 6.40
CA CYS A 197 6.60 1.73 7.00
C CYS A 197 6.17 1.43 8.45
N PRO A 198 6.53 2.25 9.45
CA PRO A 198 6.07 2.09 10.83
C PRO A 198 4.54 1.95 10.93
N ALA A 199 3.79 2.71 10.13
CA ALA A 199 2.33 2.61 10.06
C ALA A 199 1.83 1.21 9.64
N THR A 200 2.65 0.40 8.98
CA THR A 200 2.34 -1.01 8.66
C THR A 200 2.45 -1.87 9.92
N ASN A 201 3.53 -1.70 10.70
CA ASN A 201 3.72 -2.42 11.96
C ASN A 201 2.66 -2.03 12.98
N GLU A 202 2.43 -0.73 13.18
CA GLU A 202 1.42 -0.20 14.11
C GLU A 202 0.02 -0.77 13.84
N ARG A 203 -0.37 -0.90 12.55
CA ARG A 203 -1.65 -1.53 12.18
C ARG A 203 -1.68 -3.02 12.48
N GLN A 204 -0.60 -3.72 12.24
CA GLN A 204 -0.49 -5.16 12.55
C GLN A 204 -0.58 -5.40 14.05
N GLU A 205 0.11 -4.61 14.86
CA GLU A 205 0.07 -4.69 16.33
C GLU A 205 -1.33 -4.35 16.86
N ALA A 206 -1.93 -3.25 16.39
CA ALA A 206 -3.29 -2.86 16.75
C ALA A 206 -4.34 -3.93 16.39
N LEU A 207 -4.16 -4.61 15.26
CA LEU A 207 -5.01 -5.74 14.86
C LEU A 207 -4.83 -6.94 15.78
N LEU A 208 -3.58 -7.33 16.12
CA LEU A 208 -3.32 -8.44 17.00
C LEU A 208 -3.88 -8.19 18.40
N ASP A 209 -3.83 -6.96 18.89
CA ASP A 209 -4.45 -6.58 20.16
C ASP A 209 -5.98 -6.58 20.11
N LEU A 210 -6.55 -6.21 18.95
CA LEU A 210 -7.99 -6.30 18.73
C LEU A 210 -8.47 -7.74 18.73
N CYS A 211 -7.77 -8.65 18.04
CA CYS A 211 -8.11 -10.07 17.95
C CYS A 211 -8.24 -10.77 19.32
N LYS A 212 -7.52 -10.29 20.34
CA LYS A 212 -7.60 -10.82 21.73
C LYS A 212 -8.89 -10.43 22.47
N LYS A 213 -9.66 -9.46 21.95
CA LYS A 213 -10.76 -8.79 22.66
C LYS A 213 -12.13 -9.06 22.03
N VAL A 214 -12.16 -9.68 20.83
CA VAL A 214 -13.35 -9.79 19.99
C VAL A 214 -13.61 -11.21 19.50
N ASP A 215 -14.83 -11.52 19.12
CA ASP A 215 -15.24 -12.83 18.59
C ASP A 215 -14.95 -12.95 17.09
N GLY A 216 -14.97 -11.82 16.38
CA GLY A 216 -14.63 -11.76 14.96
C GLY A 216 -14.16 -10.38 14.54
N VAL A 217 -13.40 -10.31 13.43
CA VAL A 217 -12.83 -9.07 12.91
C VAL A 217 -13.25 -8.82 11.47
N LEU A 218 -13.81 -7.64 11.21
CA LEU A 218 -13.99 -7.09 9.87
C LEU A 218 -12.76 -6.28 9.48
N VAL A 219 -12.13 -6.68 8.38
CA VAL A 219 -11.00 -5.97 7.77
C VAL A 219 -11.53 -5.21 6.56
N ILE A 220 -11.60 -3.89 6.68
CA ILE A 220 -12.20 -3.01 5.68
C ILE A 220 -11.15 -2.48 4.72
N GLY A 221 -11.39 -2.57 3.41
CA GLY A 221 -10.56 -1.93 2.40
C GLY A 221 -10.55 -2.64 1.05
N GLY A 222 -9.86 -2.04 0.09
CA GLY A 222 -9.81 -2.53 -1.28
C GLY A 222 -9.17 -3.91 -1.40
N LYS A 223 -9.77 -4.78 -2.21
CA LYS A 223 -9.29 -6.16 -2.44
C LYS A 223 -7.93 -6.21 -3.16
N THR A 224 -7.55 -5.15 -3.84
CA THR A 224 -6.24 -5.02 -4.52
C THR A 224 -5.13 -4.48 -3.61
N SER A 225 -5.49 -3.92 -2.44
CA SER A 225 -4.53 -3.35 -1.48
C SER A 225 -3.67 -4.42 -0.81
N ALA A 226 -2.36 -4.38 -1.01
CA ALA A 226 -1.39 -5.28 -0.37
C ALA A 226 -1.46 -5.20 1.17
N ASN A 227 -1.55 -3.98 1.73
CA ASN A 227 -1.69 -3.78 3.17
C ASN A 227 -2.98 -4.41 3.72
N THR A 228 -4.13 -4.22 3.06
CA THR A 228 -5.41 -4.78 3.51
C THR A 228 -5.41 -6.31 3.44
N LYS A 229 -4.85 -6.89 2.38
CA LYS A 229 -4.68 -8.35 2.26
C LYS A 229 -3.86 -8.93 3.41
N ARG A 230 -2.74 -8.28 3.77
CA ARG A 230 -1.90 -8.72 4.90
C ARG A 230 -2.61 -8.59 6.25
N LEU A 231 -3.38 -7.51 6.46
CA LEU A 231 -4.23 -7.38 7.66
C LEU A 231 -5.25 -8.52 7.73
N TYR A 232 -5.93 -8.83 6.62
CA TYR A 232 -6.87 -9.94 6.58
C TYR A 232 -6.22 -11.29 6.88
N GLN A 233 -5.06 -11.59 6.28
CA GLN A 233 -4.31 -12.81 6.56
C GLN A 233 -3.94 -12.92 8.04
N THR A 234 -3.53 -11.81 8.65
CA THR A 234 -3.22 -11.77 10.09
C THR A 234 -4.48 -11.98 10.94
N ALA A 235 -5.61 -11.34 10.60
CA ALA A 235 -6.88 -11.56 11.28
C ALA A 235 -7.34 -13.01 11.18
N ALA A 236 -7.32 -13.59 9.99
CA ALA A 236 -7.72 -14.99 9.76
C ALA A 236 -6.87 -16.01 10.52
N ALA A 237 -5.59 -15.69 10.78
CA ALA A 237 -4.69 -16.55 11.55
C ALA A 237 -4.83 -16.39 13.07
N ASN A 238 -5.45 -15.31 13.58
CA ASN A 238 -5.46 -14.98 15.01
C ASN A 238 -6.86 -14.78 15.60
N CYS A 239 -7.92 -14.76 14.80
CA CYS A 239 -9.31 -14.63 15.24
C CYS A 239 -10.13 -15.86 14.83
N LYS A 240 -11.20 -16.15 15.58
CA LYS A 240 -12.11 -17.26 15.26
C LYS A 240 -12.85 -17.01 13.94
N LEU A 241 -13.20 -15.75 13.68
CA LEU A 241 -13.87 -15.31 12.47
C LEU A 241 -13.21 -14.04 11.95
N ALA A 242 -12.92 -14.01 10.65
CA ALA A 242 -12.40 -12.82 9.97
C ALA A 242 -13.02 -12.69 8.58
N ALA A 243 -13.36 -11.47 8.19
CA ALA A 243 -13.86 -11.19 6.85
C ALA A 243 -13.18 -9.94 6.27
N HIS A 244 -12.85 -10.00 4.97
CA HIS A 244 -12.35 -8.86 4.20
C HIS A 244 -13.50 -8.27 3.40
N ILE A 245 -13.87 -7.05 3.73
CA ILE A 245 -15.02 -6.33 3.16
C ILE A 245 -14.60 -4.98 2.57
N GLN A 246 -15.36 -4.47 1.61
CA GLN A 246 -15.13 -3.14 1.02
C GLN A 246 -16.16 -2.10 1.50
N SER A 247 -17.33 -2.57 1.97
CA SER A 247 -18.44 -1.72 2.40
C SER A 247 -19.35 -2.42 3.41
N ALA A 248 -20.35 -1.71 3.94
CA ALA A 248 -21.37 -2.27 4.81
C ALA A 248 -22.23 -3.36 4.13
N ALA A 249 -22.37 -3.29 2.80
CA ALA A 249 -23.15 -4.30 2.05
C ALA A 249 -22.47 -5.67 2.03
N ASP A 250 -21.16 -5.73 2.28
CA ASP A 250 -20.37 -6.96 2.25
C ASP A 250 -20.31 -7.66 3.62
N ILE A 251 -20.97 -7.13 4.66
CA ILE A 251 -20.92 -7.72 6.01
C ILE A 251 -21.58 -9.11 5.99
N PRO A 252 -20.80 -10.18 6.30
CA PRO A 252 -21.36 -11.53 6.34
C PRO A 252 -22.39 -11.68 7.46
N THR A 253 -23.40 -12.50 7.21
CA THR A 253 -24.51 -12.72 8.15
C THR A 253 -24.05 -13.26 9.50
N GLU A 254 -22.99 -14.06 9.52
CA GLU A 254 -22.40 -14.64 10.74
C GLU A 254 -21.91 -13.59 11.72
N PHE A 255 -21.51 -12.40 11.24
CA PHE A 255 -21.09 -11.31 12.12
C PHE A 255 -22.24 -10.70 12.93
N ARG A 256 -23.46 -10.82 12.44
CA ARG A 256 -24.65 -10.26 13.14
C ARG A 256 -24.98 -10.95 14.45
N THR A 257 -24.52 -12.20 14.61
CA THR A 257 -24.77 -13.01 15.80
C THR A 257 -23.66 -12.93 16.86
N LEU A 258 -22.56 -12.23 16.57
CA LEU A 258 -21.44 -12.09 17.48
C LEU A 258 -21.73 -11.06 18.58
N GLU A 259 -21.22 -11.32 19.79
CA GLU A 259 -21.34 -10.36 20.90
C GLU A 259 -20.35 -9.19 20.75
N LYS A 260 -19.11 -9.49 20.32
CA LYS A 260 -18.02 -8.51 20.15
C LYS A 260 -17.44 -8.57 18.74
N ILE A 261 -17.52 -7.48 18.01
CA ILE A 261 -16.99 -7.35 16.66
C ILE A 261 -15.87 -6.33 16.63
N GLY A 262 -14.73 -6.77 16.12
CA GLY A 262 -13.59 -5.89 15.84
C GLY A 262 -13.68 -5.28 14.46
N ILE A 263 -13.33 -3.99 14.34
CA ILE A 263 -13.18 -3.30 13.06
C ILE A 263 -11.74 -2.84 12.91
N THR A 264 -11.10 -3.24 11.83
CA THR A 264 -9.84 -2.66 11.35
C THR A 264 -9.97 -2.26 9.89
N ALA A 265 -9.06 -1.40 9.42
CA ALA A 265 -9.13 -0.92 8.04
C ALA A 265 -7.74 -0.73 7.43
N GLY A 266 -7.64 -1.01 6.14
CA GLY A 266 -6.43 -0.80 5.36
C GLY A 266 -6.02 0.68 5.28
N ALA A 267 -4.74 0.92 5.01
CA ALA A 267 -4.13 2.26 4.93
C ALA A 267 -4.70 3.17 3.82
N SER A 268 -5.50 2.62 2.92
CA SER A 268 -6.19 3.33 1.84
C SER A 268 -7.71 3.37 2.00
N THR A 269 -8.23 3.12 3.21
CA THR A 269 -9.67 3.12 3.50
C THR A 269 -10.08 4.44 4.12
N PRO A 270 -11.02 5.20 3.51
CA PRO A 270 -11.56 6.44 4.06
C PRO A 270 -12.34 6.22 5.35
N ASP A 271 -12.38 7.25 6.20
CA ASP A 271 -13.11 7.22 7.48
C ASP A 271 -14.63 7.01 7.26
N GLU A 272 -15.20 7.58 6.19
CA GLU A 272 -16.62 7.46 5.83
C GLU A 272 -17.04 6.00 5.55
N ILE A 273 -16.14 5.21 4.96
CA ILE A 273 -16.38 3.77 4.72
C ILE A 273 -16.38 3.00 6.04
N ILE A 274 -15.45 3.33 6.94
CA ILE A 274 -15.34 2.71 8.26
C ILE A 274 -16.60 3.01 9.08
N ASP A 275 -17.03 4.28 9.13
CA ASP A 275 -18.24 4.73 9.82
C ASP A 275 -19.50 4.10 9.22
N GLY A 276 -19.53 3.95 7.89
CA GLY A 276 -20.61 3.27 7.18
C GLY A 276 -20.75 1.80 7.58
N VAL A 277 -19.65 1.07 7.75
CA VAL A 277 -19.63 -0.33 8.20
C VAL A 277 -20.13 -0.43 9.65
N GLU A 278 -19.65 0.41 10.55
CA GLU A 278 -20.10 0.44 11.94
C GLU A 278 -21.60 0.74 12.05
N THR A 279 -22.07 1.74 11.30
CA THR A 279 -23.50 2.08 11.24
C THR A 279 -24.35 0.92 10.70
N GLY A 280 -23.84 0.20 9.70
CA GLY A 280 -24.49 -0.97 9.12
C GLY A 280 -24.66 -2.11 10.14
N LEU A 281 -23.64 -2.38 10.95
CA LEU A 281 -23.70 -3.36 12.04
C LEU A 281 -24.74 -2.96 13.11
N LEU A 282 -24.73 -1.70 13.54
CA LEU A 282 -25.67 -1.20 14.57
C LEU A 282 -27.14 -1.22 14.12
N ARG A 283 -27.40 -0.98 12.82
CA ARG A 283 -28.77 -1.06 12.26
C ARG A 283 -29.26 -2.50 12.21
N SER A 284 -28.42 -3.45 11.83
CA SER A 284 -28.78 -4.87 11.81
C SER A 284 -29.14 -5.38 13.20
N ALA A 285 -28.36 -5.02 14.24
CA ALA A 285 -28.62 -5.42 15.62
C ALA A 285 -29.95 -4.87 16.20
N ARG A 286 -30.44 -3.74 15.67
CA ARG A 286 -31.74 -3.17 16.09
C ARG A 286 -32.92 -3.85 15.42
N ASN A 287 -32.77 -4.34 14.20
CA ASN A 287 -33.85 -5.01 13.47
C ASN A 287 -34.09 -6.43 13.99
N ASP A 288 -33.04 -7.14 14.41
CA ASP A 288 -33.15 -8.49 14.99
C ASP A 288 -33.70 -8.49 16.44
N GLY A 289 -33.84 -7.33 17.09
CA GLY A 289 -34.40 -7.18 18.43
C GLY A 289 -35.91 -6.81 18.45
N ASN A 290 -36.56 -6.69 17.28
CA ASN A 290 -37.98 -6.33 17.13
C ASN A 290 -38.83 -7.46 16.51
N GLU A 291 -38.31 -8.67 16.37
CA GLU A 291 -39.06 -9.90 16.11
C GLU A 291 -39.10 -10.72 17.42
#